data_3c0f1a8d19eb8b5ecd0b20afbb3aa376
#
_entry.id   3c0f1a8d19eb8b5ecd0b20afbb3aa376
#
_cell.length_a   1.000
_cell.length_b   1.000
_cell.length_c   1.000
_cell.angle_alpha   90.00
_cell.angle_beta   90.00
_cell.angle_gamma   90.00
#
_symmetry.space_group_name_H-M   'P 1'
#
loop_
_entity.id
_entity.type
_entity.pdbx_description
1 polymer ?
#
loop_
_entity_poly.entity_id
_entity_poly.type
_entity_poly.pdbx_seq_one_letter_code
_entity_poly.pdbx_strand_id
1 'polypeptide(L)'
;MRYRRIVVVGASGFVGRYVVKHLAAEGAAIAAVCRTASSAGFLRPMGDVGQIALIDANIADRNRLAPLLNGAEGVVYAAGILFQRGAQRFSTLHETGPAGLAALAAAAGVRRFVHISALGADPASPALYGRSKAAGEKAVHAAFPAATILRPSLIFGPEDSFFNRFAGIARVSPVLPLIGGGHTRFAPVYVGDVAAAVAAALDREDAPGRTYELGGPGIETLRALFEMILREIRRRRLLLPVPFGLASMLALFNELLPQPPLTRDQVRMLQRDSVPASGAPGLAALGVEPTALELILPTYLDRYRRQGGLTRAALL
;
A
#
# COMPACT_ATOMS: atom_id res chain seq x y z
N MET A 1 -1.29 16.00 16.89
CA MET A 1 -2.00 14.71 16.94
C MET A 1 -2.66 14.50 18.30
N ARG A 2 -3.91 14.03 18.31
CA ARG A 2 -4.73 13.82 19.50
C ARG A 2 -4.36 12.52 20.26
N TYR A 3 -3.93 11.49 19.55
CA TYR A 3 -3.59 10.18 20.08
C TYR A 3 -2.08 9.95 20.11
N ARG A 4 -1.56 9.53 21.29
CA ARG A 4 -0.12 9.44 21.55
C ARG A 4 0.45 8.03 21.49
N ARG A 5 -0.35 6.98 21.71
CA ARG A 5 0.10 5.57 21.67
C ARG A 5 -0.57 4.82 20.56
N ILE A 6 0.19 4.54 19.51
CA ILE A 6 -0.33 3.91 18.28
C ILE A 6 0.37 2.58 18.03
N VAL A 7 -0.39 1.56 17.71
CA VAL A 7 0.12 0.26 17.23
C VAL A 7 0.00 0.23 15.71
N VAL A 8 1.12 0.02 15.02
CA VAL A 8 1.15 -0.09 13.54
C VAL A 8 1.54 -1.50 13.15
N VAL A 9 0.62 -2.27 12.59
CA VAL A 9 0.86 -3.63 12.09
C VAL A 9 1.22 -3.59 10.61
N GLY A 10 2.32 -4.27 10.23
CA GLY A 10 2.91 -4.14 8.89
C GLY A 10 3.84 -2.93 8.76
N ALA A 11 4.37 -2.45 9.89
CA ALA A 11 5.19 -1.24 10.00
C ALA A 11 6.42 -1.23 9.08
N SER A 12 7.08 -2.37 8.85
CA SER A 12 8.24 -2.48 7.96
C SER A 12 7.89 -2.54 6.46
N GLY A 13 6.60 -2.67 6.12
CA GLY A 13 6.12 -2.65 4.74
C GLY A 13 6.25 -1.30 4.06
N PHE A 14 5.93 -1.25 2.75
CA PHE A 14 6.02 -0.01 1.95
C PHE A 14 5.15 1.11 2.56
N VAL A 15 3.86 0.90 2.77
CA VAL A 15 2.99 1.92 3.37
C VAL A 15 3.29 2.11 4.85
N GLY A 16 3.49 0.99 5.58
CA GLY A 16 3.69 1.03 7.03
C GLY A 16 4.86 1.91 7.49
N ARG A 17 5.97 1.91 6.75
CA ARG A 17 7.14 2.76 7.09
C ARG A 17 6.84 4.25 7.00
N TYR A 18 6.06 4.67 6.01
CA TYR A 18 5.64 6.07 5.86
C TYR A 18 4.62 6.46 6.92
N VAL A 19 3.72 5.54 7.28
CA VAL A 19 2.80 5.74 8.41
C VAL A 19 3.59 5.93 9.72
N VAL A 20 4.57 5.05 10.01
CA VAL A 20 5.44 5.18 11.19
C VAL A 20 6.17 6.52 11.18
N LYS A 21 6.81 6.89 10.06
CA LYS A 21 7.52 8.15 9.91
C LYS A 21 6.62 9.36 10.16
N HIS A 22 5.44 9.36 9.56
CA HIS A 22 4.49 10.49 9.67
C HIS A 22 3.96 10.62 11.10
N LEU A 23 3.52 9.53 11.71
CA LEU A 23 3.00 9.52 13.08
C LEU A 23 4.08 9.88 14.11
N ALA A 24 5.32 9.44 13.90
CA ALA A 24 6.45 9.83 14.75
C ALA A 24 6.72 11.32 14.67
N ALA A 25 6.73 11.92 13.47
CA ALA A 25 6.90 13.36 13.28
C ALA A 25 5.81 14.19 13.97
N GLU A 26 4.61 13.63 14.14
CA GLU A 26 3.50 14.24 14.89
C GLU A 26 3.57 13.97 16.41
N GLY A 27 4.62 13.32 16.90
CA GLY A 27 4.89 13.08 18.33
C GLY A 27 4.23 11.82 18.92
N ALA A 28 3.73 10.89 18.09
CA ALA A 28 3.17 9.65 18.58
C ALA A 28 4.26 8.66 19.01
N ALA A 29 4.08 7.96 20.13
CA ALA A 29 4.83 6.77 20.51
C ALA A 29 4.27 5.55 19.76
N ILE A 30 5.13 4.80 19.08
CA ILE A 30 4.71 3.79 18.11
C ILE A 30 5.21 2.40 18.50
N ALA A 31 4.29 1.45 18.66
CA ALA A 31 4.61 0.04 18.64
C ALA A 31 4.57 -0.45 17.18
N ALA A 32 5.74 -0.56 16.57
CA ALA A 32 5.91 -0.95 15.17
C ALA A 32 5.98 -2.48 15.05
N VAL A 33 4.85 -3.11 14.75
CA VAL A 33 4.74 -4.58 14.65
C VAL A 33 5.21 -5.03 13.28
N CYS A 34 6.26 -5.87 13.29
CA CYS A 34 6.92 -6.43 12.12
C CYS A 34 7.01 -7.95 12.26
N ARG A 35 7.10 -8.68 11.15
CA ARG A 35 7.37 -10.13 11.18
C ARG A 35 8.78 -10.48 11.65
N THR A 36 9.72 -9.57 11.43
CA THR A 36 11.13 -9.70 11.79
C THR A 36 11.64 -8.32 12.17
N ALA A 37 11.72 -8.02 13.47
CA ALA A 37 12.13 -6.70 13.97
C ALA A 37 13.60 -6.40 13.64
N SER A 38 14.48 -7.41 13.61
CA SER A 38 15.89 -7.23 13.24
C SER A 38 16.09 -6.65 11.84
N SER A 39 15.22 -6.98 10.88
CA SER A 39 15.26 -6.41 9.52
C SER A 39 14.57 -5.03 9.41
N ALA A 40 13.90 -4.58 10.47
CA ALA A 40 13.15 -3.32 10.51
C ALA A 40 13.91 -2.19 11.24
N GLY A 41 15.20 -2.35 11.52
CA GLY A 41 16.04 -1.37 12.22
C GLY A 41 16.03 0.02 11.60
N PHE A 42 15.78 0.11 10.29
CA PHE A 42 15.66 1.36 9.53
C PHE A 42 14.49 2.27 9.98
N LEU A 43 13.53 1.73 10.76
CA LEU A 43 12.43 2.52 11.31
C LEU A 43 12.86 3.37 12.50
N ARG A 44 13.86 2.93 13.29
CA ARG A 44 14.27 3.64 14.51
C ARG A 44 14.67 5.10 14.28
N PRO A 45 15.47 5.43 13.25
CA PRO A 45 15.86 6.82 12.99
C PRO A 45 14.73 7.69 12.37
N MET A 46 13.52 7.17 12.21
CA MET A 46 12.36 7.92 11.71
C MET A 46 11.64 8.73 12.80
N GLY A 47 12.03 8.57 14.06
CA GLY A 47 11.52 9.31 15.23
C GLY A 47 12.60 9.52 16.27
N ASP A 48 12.22 10.12 17.38
CA ASP A 48 13.12 10.37 18.52
C ASP A 48 13.51 9.08 19.25
N VAL A 49 14.54 9.17 20.09
CA VAL A 49 15.03 8.03 20.88
C VAL A 49 13.92 7.50 21.79
N GLY A 50 13.62 6.21 21.65
CA GLY A 50 12.57 5.53 22.42
C GLY A 50 11.14 5.71 21.89
N GLN A 51 10.93 6.54 20.88
CA GLN A 51 9.60 6.80 20.32
C GLN A 51 9.05 5.64 19.50
N ILE A 52 9.91 4.87 18.81
CA ILE A 52 9.53 3.74 17.97
C ILE A 52 10.07 2.45 18.57
N ALA A 53 9.16 1.60 19.11
CA ALA A 53 9.45 0.27 19.59
C ALA A 53 9.21 -0.76 18.48
N LEU A 54 10.24 -1.51 18.08
CA LEU A 54 10.13 -2.59 17.10
C LEU A 54 9.68 -3.87 17.80
N ILE A 55 8.59 -4.46 17.35
CA ILE A 55 7.98 -5.65 17.95
C ILE A 55 7.94 -6.78 16.92
N ASP A 56 8.53 -7.92 17.29
CA ASP A 56 8.38 -9.18 16.55
C ASP A 56 7.03 -9.81 16.87
N ALA A 57 6.11 -9.78 15.91
CA ALA A 57 4.87 -10.55 16.03
C ALA A 57 4.30 -10.94 14.66
N ASN A 58 3.78 -12.16 14.59
CA ASN A 58 2.93 -12.59 13.49
C ASN A 58 1.50 -12.10 13.75
N ILE A 59 0.80 -11.66 12.71
CA ILE A 59 -0.59 -11.21 12.82
C ILE A 59 -1.54 -12.31 13.31
N ALA A 60 -1.19 -13.57 13.14
CA ALA A 60 -1.94 -14.72 13.67
C ALA A 60 -1.68 -14.96 15.16
N ASP A 61 -0.64 -14.37 15.74
CA ASP A 61 -0.26 -14.57 17.15
C ASP A 61 -0.97 -13.55 18.05
N ARG A 62 -2.19 -13.89 18.42
CA ARG A 62 -3.04 -13.08 19.30
C ARG A 62 -2.41 -12.84 20.68
N ASN A 63 -1.68 -13.82 21.20
CA ASN A 63 -1.06 -13.70 22.52
C ASN A 63 0.04 -12.65 22.56
N ARG A 64 0.77 -12.47 21.46
CA ARG A 64 1.76 -11.41 21.34
C ARG A 64 1.15 -10.06 21.00
N LEU A 65 0.02 -10.02 20.32
CA LEU A 65 -0.63 -8.78 19.91
C LEU A 65 -1.45 -8.16 21.04
N ALA A 66 -2.17 -8.95 21.83
CA ALA A 66 -3.06 -8.45 22.87
C ALA A 66 -2.37 -7.53 23.91
N PRO A 67 -1.18 -7.83 24.44
CA PRO A 67 -0.51 -6.93 25.39
C PRO A 67 -0.13 -5.57 24.80
N LEU A 68 0.10 -5.49 23.48
CA LEU A 68 0.47 -4.23 22.80
C LEU A 68 -0.69 -3.24 22.75
N LEU A 69 -1.92 -3.73 22.85
CA LEU A 69 -3.14 -2.94 22.79
C LEU A 69 -3.52 -2.32 24.14
N ASN A 70 -2.91 -2.79 25.24
CA ASN A 70 -3.14 -2.22 26.56
C ASN A 70 -2.65 -0.75 26.61
N GLY A 71 -3.60 0.18 26.76
CA GLY A 71 -3.38 1.62 26.74
C GLY A 71 -2.99 2.17 25.35
N ALA A 72 -3.12 1.40 24.27
CA ALA A 72 -3.07 1.93 22.93
C ALA A 72 -4.33 2.75 22.63
N GLU A 73 -4.16 3.91 22.01
CA GLU A 73 -5.27 4.79 21.69
C GLU A 73 -5.74 4.61 20.24
N GLY A 74 -4.82 4.15 19.37
CA GLY A 74 -5.12 3.87 17.98
C GLY A 74 -4.36 2.66 17.45
N VAL A 75 -4.94 2.02 16.44
CA VAL A 75 -4.35 0.89 15.72
C VAL A 75 -4.40 1.17 14.23
N VAL A 76 -3.30 0.90 13.53
CA VAL A 76 -3.22 0.95 12.07
C VAL A 76 -2.87 -0.43 11.53
N TYR A 77 -3.72 -0.97 10.67
CA TYR A 77 -3.46 -2.21 9.96
C TYR A 77 -3.01 -1.90 8.52
N ALA A 78 -1.70 -2.01 8.27
CA ALA A 78 -1.07 -1.75 6.98
C ALA A 78 -0.45 -3.02 6.35
N ALA A 79 -0.70 -4.21 6.92
CA ALA A 79 -0.19 -5.46 6.38
C ALA A 79 -1.04 -5.94 5.19
N GLY A 80 -0.38 -6.35 4.11
CA GLY A 80 -1.04 -6.88 2.92
C GLY A 80 -0.04 -7.48 1.95
N ILE A 81 -0.53 -8.30 1.02
CA ILE A 81 0.23 -8.93 -0.05
C ILE A 81 -0.52 -8.81 -1.37
N LEU A 82 0.19 -8.75 -2.49
CA LEU A 82 -0.40 -8.71 -3.85
C LEU A 82 -0.54 -10.10 -4.48
N PHE A 83 0.11 -11.10 -3.93
CA PHE A 83 0.01 -12.51 -4.33
C PHE A 83 0.36 -13.43 -3.17
N GLN A 84 -0.19 -14.63 -3.17
CA GLN A 84 0.03 -15.61 -2.11
C GLN A 84 1.35 -16.35 -2.32
N ARG A 85 2.10 -16.57 -1.22
CA ARG A 85 3.34 -17.33 -1.24
C ARG A 85 3.59 -18.04 0.10
N GLY A 86 3.79 -19.35 0.06
CA GLY A 86 4.05 -20.15 1.26
C GLY A 86 2.96 -19.92 2.32
N ALA A 87 3.37 -19.54 3.52
CA ALA A 87 2.46 -19.24 4.63
C ALA A 87 1.71 -17.90 4.49
N GLN A 88 2.10 -17.04 3.51
CA GLN A 88 1.42 -15.76 3.29
C GLN A 88 0.18 -15.99 2.41
N ARG A 89 -0.98 -16.07 3.05
CA ARG A 89 -2.27 -16.28 2.40
C ARG A 89 -3.14 -15.03 2.49
N PHE A 90 -3.98 -14.80 1.49
CA PHE A 90 -4.95 -13.71 1.51
C PHE A 90 -5.91 -13.84 2.70
N SER A 91 -6.41 -15.06 2.97
CA SER A 91 -7.29 -15.31 4.11
C SER A 91 -6.67 -14.89 5.45
N THR A 92 -5.39 -15.15 5.66
CA THR A 92 -4.70 -14.75 6.90
C THR A 92 -4.43 -13.27 6.97
N LEU A 93 -3.89 -12.67 5.88
CA LEU A 93 -3.41 -11.29 5.92
C LEU A 93 -4.48 -10.25 5.56
N HIS A 94 -5.53 -10.64 4.82
CA HIS A 94 -6.57 -9.70 4.42
C HIS A 94 -7.87 -9.89 5.20
N GLU A 95 -8.13 -11.08 5.76
CA GLU A 95 -9.41 -11.42 6.39
C GLU A 95 -9.27 -11.69 7.89
N THR A 96 -8.73 -12.85 8.29
CA THR A 96 -8.72 -13.29 9.70
C THR A 96 -7.76 -12.48 10.57
N GLY A 97 -6.63 -12.04 10.01
CA GLY A 97 -5.63 -11.24 10.72
C GLY A 97 -6.16 -9.87 11.15
N PRO A 98 -6.62 -9.02 10.20
CA PRO A 98 -7.18 -7.71 10.55
C PRO A 98 -8.44 -7.82 11.40
N ALA A 99 -9.31 -8.82 11.18
CA ALA A 99 -10.49 -9.07 12.00
C ALA A 99 -10.12 -9.43 13.44
N GLY A 100 -9.14 -10.32 13.60
CA GLY A 100 -8.66 -10.71 14.93
C GLY A 100 -8.02 -9.55 15.69
N LEU A 101 -7.23 -8.72 15.01
CA LEU A 101 -6.66 -7.50 15.60
C LEU A 101 -7.75 -6.49 15.97
N ALA A 102 -8.75 -6.31 15.12
CA ALA A 102 -9.88 -5.42 15.38
C ALA A 102 -10.67 -5.86 16.62
N ALA A 103 -10.93 -7.15 16.77
CA ALA A 103 -11.59 -7.72 17.96
C ALA A 103 -10.76 -7.51 19.23
N LEU A 104 -9.45 -7.74 19.18
CA LEU A 104 -8.54 -7.46 20.31
C LEU A 104 -8.51 -5.98 20.65
N ALA A 105 -8.47 -5.10 19.65
CA ALA A 105 -8.50 -3.65 19.84
C ALA A 105 -9.81 -3.17 20.50
N ALA A 106 -10.94 -3.71 20.07
CA ALA A 106 -12.25 -3.43 20.69
C ALA A 106 -12.29 -3.87 22.16
N ALA A 107 -11.82 -5.10 22.44
CA ALA A 107 -11.76 -5.64 23.81
C ALA A 107 -10.81 -4.83 24.73
N ALA A 108 -9.73 -4.26 24.18
CA ALA A 108 -8.78 -3.43 24.91
C ALA A 108 -9.22 -1.95 25.04
N GLY A 109 -10.39 -1.57 24.53
CA GLY A 109 -10.90 -0.20 24.59
C GLY A 109 -10.16 0.80 23.69
N VAL A 110 -9.49 0.34 22.64
CA VAL A 110 -8.85 1.20 21.64
C VAL A 110 -9.92 2.09 20.98
N ARG A 111 -9.63 3.37 20.86
CA ARG A 111 -10.59 4.36 20.35
C ARG A 111 -10.63 4.49 18.84
N ARG A 112 -9.52 4.19 18.16
CA ARG A 112 -9.38 4.37 16.71
C ARG A 112 -8.76 3.14 16.05
N PHE A 113 -9.37 2.69 14.98
CA PHE A 113 -8.84 1.60 14.14
C PHE A 113 -8.87 2.04 12.68
N VAL A 114 -7.70 2.09 12.04
CA VAL A 114 -7.57 2.41 10.62
C VAL A 114 -7.11 1.17 9.86
N HIS A 115 -7.89 0.74 8.89
CA HIS A 115 -7.59 -0.41 8.03
C HIS A 115 -7.25 0.03 6.61
N ILE A 116 -6.05 -0.32 6.13
CA ILE A 116 -5.64 -0.05 4.75
C ILE A 116 -6.09 -1.22 3.86
N SER A 117 -7.12 -0.94 3.08
CA SER A 117 -7.69 -1.83 2.06
C SER A 117 -7.10 -1.51 0.67
N ALA A 118 -7.92 -1.54 -0.38
CA ALA A 118 -7.55 -1.12 -1.73
C ALA A 118 -8.80 -0.74 -2.53
N LEU A 119 -8.68 0.12 -3.53
CA LEU A 119 -9.70 0.26 -4.57
C LEU A 119 -9.91 -1.10 -5.27
N GLY A 120 -11.15 -1.38 -5.63
CA GLY A 120 -11.53 -2.69 -6.18
C GLY A 120 -11.76 -3.79 -5.13
N ALA A 121 -11.78 -3.45 -3.82
CA ALA A 121 -12.32 -4.31 -2.77
C ALA A 121 -13.82 -4.51 -3.01
N ASP A 122 -14.18 -5.65 -3.60
CA ASP A 122 -15.53 -5.98 -4.06
C ASP A 122 -15.75 -7.49 -3.91
N PRO A 123 -16.82 -7.94 -3.23
CA PRO A 123 -17.15 -9.37 -3.09
C PRO A 123 -17.35 -10.06 -4.44
N ALA A 124 -17.79 -9.32 -5.48
CA ALA A 124 -17.99 -9.80 -6.84
C ALA A 124 -16.76 -9.60 -7.74
N SER A 125 -15.60 -9.22 -7.18
CA SER A 125 -14.37 -9.04 -7.97
C SER A 125 -13.97 -10.34 -8.68
N PRO A 126 -13.55 -10.31 -9.96
CA PRO A 126 -13.00 -11.48 -10.63
C PRO A 126 -11.65 -11.90 -10.01
N ALA A 127 -10.95 -10.97 -9.37
CA ALA A 127 -9.68 -11.21 -8.69
C ALA A 127 -9.90 -11.66 -7.23
N LEU A 128 -9.16 -12.70 -6.82
CA LEU A 128 -9.19 -13.18 -5.44
C LEU A 128 -8.71 -12.10 -4.46
N TYR A 129 -7.74 -11.29 -4.88
CA TYR A 129 -7.26 -10.14 -4.11
C TYR A 129 -8.41 -9.20 -3.73
N GLY A 130 -9.21 -8.75 -4.71
CA GLY A 130 -10.34 -7.84 -4.46
C GLY A 130 -11.40 -8.45 -3.54
N ARG A 131 -11.74 -9.74 -3.75
CA ARG A 131 -12.67 -10.46 -2.86
C ARG A 131 -12.14 -10.57 -1.43
N SER A 132 -10.85 -10.89 -1.27
CA SER A 132 -10.24 -11.02 0.06
C SER A 132 -10.18 -9.69 0.80
N LYS A 133 -9.91 -8.58 0.10
CA LYS A 133 -9.95 -7.24 0.68
C LYS A 133 -11.37 -6.89 1.16
N ALA A 134 -12.38 -7.12 0.34
CA ALA A 134 -13.78 -6.90 0.73
C ALA A 134 -14.22 -7.75 1.93
N ALA A 135 -13.82 -9.03 1.95
CA ALA A 135 -14.08 -9.91 3.09
C ALA A 135 -13.41 -9.38 4.38
N GLY A 136 -12.17 -8.89 4.26
CA GLY A 136 -11.45 -8.26 5.37
C GLY A 136 -12.13 -7.00 5.90
N GLU A 137 -12.55 -6.08 5.02
CA GLU A 137 -13.32 -4.88 5.42
C GLU A 137 -14.57 -5.25 6.20
N LYS A 138 -15.35 -6.20 5.66
CA LYS A 138 -16.57 -6.69 6.32
C LYS A 138 -16.27 -7.27 7.70
N ALA A 139 -15.23 -8.09 7.82
CA ALA A 139 -14.85 -8.73 9.08
C ALA A 139 -14.29 -7.73 10.10
N VAL A 140 -13.54 -6.71 9.65
CA VAL A 140 -13.06 -5.62 10.50
C VAL A 140 -14.23 -4.79 11.03
N HIS A 141 -15.19 -4.38 10.18
CA HIS A 141 -16.36 -3.64 10.62
C HIS A 141 -17.24 -4.43 11.58
N ALA A 142 -17.37 -5.75 11.39
CA ALA A 142 -18.11 -6.60 12.33
C ALA A 142 -17.45 -6.63 13.72
N ALA A 143 -16.11 -6.63 13.78
CA ALA A 143 -15.35 -6.67 15.03
C ALA A 143 -15.14 -5.28 15.67
N PHE A 144 -15.04 -4.23 14.85
CA PHE A 144 -14.83 -2.85 15.27
C PHE A 144 -15.67 -1.91 14.39
N PRO A 145 -16.94 -1.68 14.68
CA PRO A 145 -17.86 -0.90 13.83
C PRO A 145 -17.40 0.53 13.51
N ALA A 146 -16.63 1.14 14.40
CA ALA A 146 -16.03 2.46 14.22
C ALA A 146 -14.71 2.45 13.41
N ALA A 147 -14.31 1.32 12.81
CA ALA A 147 -13.11 1.27 12.01
C ALA A 147 -13.20 2.19 10.78
N THR A 148 -12.14 2.95 10.51
CA THR A 148 -12.00 3.73 9.28
C THR A 148 -11.29 2.88 8.23
N ILE A 149 -11.89 2.74 7.05
CA ILE A 149 -11.31 2.01 5.93
C ILE A 149 -10.72 3.00 4.93
N LEU A 150 -9.46 2.79 4.56
CA LEU A 150 -8.80 3.53 3.49
C LEU A 150 -8.59 2.60 2.29
N ARG A 151 -9.13 2.96 1.13
CA ARG A 151 -9.02 2.24 -0.13
C ARG A 151 -8.12 3.02 -1.10
N PRO A 152 -6.80 2.88 -1.02
CA PRO A 152 -5.91 3.53 -1.99
C PRO A 152 -5.98 2.88 -3.37
N SER A 153 -5.77 3.68 -4.41
CA SER A 153 -5.44 3.26 -5.77
C SER A 153 -4.01 2.71 -5.82
N LEU A 154 -3.36 2.77 -6.96
CA LEU A 154 -1.95 2.42 -7.13
C LEU A 154 -1.08 3.35 -6.29
N ILE A 155 -0.48 2.83 -5.21
CA ILE A 155 0.39 3.63 -4.34
C ILE A 155 1.79 3.70 -4.95
N PHE A 156 2.35 4.91 -5.05
CA PHE A 156 3.69 5.15 -5.56
C PHE A 156 4.59 5.86 -4.55
N GLY A 157 5.92 5.71 -4.73
CA GLY A 157 6.94 6.31 -3.88
C GLY A 157 8.28 5.57 -3.98
N PRO A 158 9.33 6.00 -3.29
CA PRO A 158 10.70 5.50 -3.45
C PRO A 158 10.85 3.98 -3.36
N GLU A 159 10.05 3.29 -2.56
CA GLU A 159 10.09 1.83 -2.37
C GLU A 159 8.89 1.11 -2.98
N ASP A 160 8.13 1.75 -3.89
CA ASP A 160 7.03 1.08 -4.56
C ASP A 160 7.49 -0.12 -5.40
N SER A 161 6.59 -1.05 -5.61
CA SER A 161 6.87 -2.24 -6.43
C SER A 161 6.49 -2.07 -7.90
N PHE A 162 5.68 -1.09 -8.27
CA PHE A 162 5.21 -0.90 -9.64
C PHE A 162 6.23 -0.14 -10.49
N PHE A 163 6.48 1.13 -10.16
CA PHE A 163 7.37 1.99 -10.94
C PHE A 163 8.81 1.48 -10.91
N ASN A 164 9.30 1.08 -9.74
CA ASN A 164 10.65 0.51 -9.61
C ASN A 164 10.83 -0.76 -10.41
N ARG A 165 9.84 -1.65 -10.44
CA ARG A 165 9.90 -2.90 -11.18
C ARG A 165 9.95 -2.67 -12.69
N PHE A 166 9.02 -1.86 -13.22
CA PHE A 166 8.98 -1.59 -14.66
C PHE A 166 10.17 -0.75 -15.13
N ALA A 167 10.67 0.17 -14.31
CA ALA A 167 11.93 0.85 -14.56
C ALA A 167 13.11 -0.14 -14.59
N GLY A 168 13.15 -1.11 -13.68
CA GLY A 168 14.14 -2.19 -13.65
C GLY A 168 14.08 -3.07 -14.89
N ILE A 169 12.89 -3.51 -15.30
CA ILE A 169 12.69 -4.30 -16.54
C ILE A 169 13.14 -3.49 -17.77
N ALA A 170 12.77 -2.21 -17.85
CA ALA A 170 13.15 -1.33 -18.95
C ALA A 170 14.66 -1.09 -19.07
N ARG A 171 15.47 -1.39 -18.03
CA ARG A 171 16.94 -1.35 -18.13
C ARG A 171 17.50 -2.44 -19.04
N VAL A 172 16.90 -3.63 -19.00
CA VAL A 172 17.44 -4.84 -19.65
C VAL A 172 16.61 -5.28 -20.85
N SER A 173 15.29 -5.11 -20.80
CA SER A 173 14.38 -5.51 -21.89
C SER A 173 14.17 -4.38 -22.90
N PRO A 174 14.21 -4.64 -24.21
CA PRO A 174 13.84 -3.70 -25.25
C PRO A 174 12.31 -3.50 -25.35
N VAL A 175 11.52 -4.38 -24.73
CA VAL A 175 10.05 -4.41 -24.81
C VAL A 175 9.44 -4.40 -23.43
N LEU A 176 8.34 -3.66 -23.25
CA LEU A 176 7.46 -3.70 -22.07
C LEU A 176 6.06 -4.16 -22.50
N PRO A 177 5.49 -5.20 -21.84
CA PRO A 177 4.16 -5.70 -22.19
C PRO A 177 3.06 -4.76 -21.66
N LEU A 178 2.20 -4.28 -22.54
CA LEU A 178 0.97 -3.54 -22.22
C LEU A 178 -0.20 -4.50 -22.14
N ILE A 179 -0.48 -5.02 -20.96
CA ILE A 179 -1.59 -5.95 -20.72
C ILE A 179 -2.91 -5.24 -20.99
N GLY A 180 -3.81 -5.90 -21.75
CA GLY A 180 -5.08 -5.33 -22.15
C GLY A 180 -4.94 -4.08 -23.03
N GLY A 181 -3.83 -3.95 -23.78
CA GLY A 181 -3.55 -2.74 -24.58
C GLY A 181 -3.14 -1.51 -23.75
N GLY A 182 -3.07 -1.64 -22.43
CA GLY A 182 -2.70 -0.57 -21.53
C GLY A 182 -3.82 0.45 -21.25
N HIS A 183 -5.08 0.07 -21.45
CA HIS A 183 -6.23 0.97 -21.30
C HIS A 183 -6.75 1.10 -19.87
N THR A 184 -6.39 0.18 -18.97
CA THR A 184 -6.77 0.22 -17.55
C THR A 184 -6.37 1.54 -16.91
N ARG A 185 -7.30 2.21 -16.25
CA ARG A 185 -7.11 3.51 -15.62
C ARG A 185 -6.79 3.37 -14.13
N PHE A 186 -5.92 4.23 -13.66
CA PHE A 186 -5.50 4.35 -12.26
C PHE A 186 -5.57 5.82 -11.84
N ALA A 187 -5.79 6.06 -10.56
CA ALA A 187 -5.57 7.35 -9.91
C ALA A 187 -4.39 7.21 -8.91
N PRO A 188 -3.12 7.17 -9.39
CA PRO A 188 -1.98 6.87 -8.54
C PRO A 188 -1.88 7.85 -7.37
N VAL A 189 -1.69 7.33 -6.16
CA VAL A 189 -1.62 8.11 -4.92
C VAL A 189 -0.24 8.01 -4.30
N TYR A 190 0.30 9.15 -3.87
CA TYR A 190 1.60 9.20 -3.21
C TYR A 190 1.53 8.54 -1.82
N VAL A 191 2.53 7.74 -1.48
CA VAL A 191 2.57 7.03 -0.19
C VAL A 191 2.62 7.96 1.02
N GLY A 192 3.19 9.16 0.85
CA GLY A 192 3.17 10.22 1.87
C GLY A 192 1.75 10.71 2.15
N ASP A 193 0.94 10.89 1.10
CA ASP A 193 -0.46 11.33 1.23
C ASP A 193 -1.32 10.21 1.88
N VAL A 194 -1.02 8.94 1.58
CA VAL A 194 -1.66 7.81 2.28
C VAL A 194 -1.31 7.82 3.76
N ALA A 195 -0.05 8.12 4.13
CA ALA A 195 0.35 8.23 5.53
C ALA A 195 -0.32 9.42 6.24
N ALA A 196 -0.41 10.57 5.57
CA ALA A 196 -1.17 11.73 6.08
C ALA A 196 -2.66 11.41 6.25
N ALA A 197 -3.25 10.68 5.29
CA ALA A 197 -4.64 10.23 5.39
C ALA A 197 -4.87 9.29 6.58
N VAL A 198 -3.90 8.42 6.91
CA VAL A 198 -3.95 7.57 8.11
C VAL A 198 -3.93 8.42 9.38
N ALA A 199 -3.04 9.42 9.47
CA ALA A 199 -2.96 10.33 10.61
C ALA A 199 -4.26 11.13 10.77
N ALA A 200 -4.78 11.69 9.69
CA ALA A 200 -6.05 12.41 9.69
C ALA A 200 -7.22 11.49 10.11
N ALA A 201 -7.28 10.24 9.62
CA ALA A 201 -8.31 9.28 9.98
C ALA A 201 -8.26 8.87 11.46
N LEU A 202 -7.07 8.86 12.06
CA LEU A 202 -6.92 8.65 13.51
C LEU A 202 -7.42 9.86 14.31
N ASP A 203 -7.16 11.08 13.84
CA ASP A 203 -7.33 12.32 14.62
C ASP A 203 -8.73 12.95 14.48
N ARG A 204 -9.37 12.83 13.32
CA ARG A 204 -10.69 13.43 13.03
C ARG A 204 -11.82 12.75 13.76
N GLU A 205 -12.78 13.55 14.23
CA GLU A 205 -13.97 13.04 14.94
C GLU A 205 -15.02 12.43 14.00
N ASP A 206 -15.03 12.86 12.74
CA ASP A 206 -15.98 12.42 11.72
C ASP A 206 -15.48 11.24 10.86
N ALA A 207 -14.27 10.74 11.08
CA ALA A 207 -13.70 9.63 10.32
C ALA A 207 -14.17 8.23 10.74
N PRO A 208 -14.52 7.96 12.03
CA PRO A 208 -14.91 6.62 12.45
C PRO A 208 -16.10 6.05 11.68
N GLY A 209 -15.99 4.76 11.31
CA GLY A 209 -17.03 4.03 10.57
C GLY A 209 -17.10 4.36 9.08
N ARG A 210 -16.25 5.28 8.58
CA ARG A 210 -16.26 5.69 7.17
C ARG A 210 -15.23 4.94 6.34
N THR A 211 -15.52 4.86 5.03
CA THR A 211 -14.60 4.38 3.99
C THR A 211 -14.19 5.56 3.11
N TYR A 212 -12.89 5.69 2.86
CA TYR A 212 -12.32 6.72 2.00
C TYR A 212 -11.59 6.08 0.83
N GLU A 213 -11.84 6.58 -0.39
CA GLU A 213 -11.20 6.12 -1.62
C GLU A 213 -10.07 7.09 -1.99
N LEU A 214 -8.81 6.63 -1.85
CA LEU A 214 -7.65 7.49 -1.99
C LEU A 214 -7.07 7.41 -3.39
N GLY A 215 -7.26 8.45 -4.17
CA GLY A 215 -6.64 8.66 -5.47
C GLY A 215 -5.76 9.92 -5.47
N GLY A 216 -4.77 9.94 -6.37
CA GLY A 216 -3.99 11.15 -6.66
C GLY A 216 -4.78 12.14 -7.50
N PRO A 217 -4.15 13.27 -7.90
CA PRO A 217 -4.83 14.37 -8.60
C PRO A 217 -5.20 14.05 -10.06
N GLY A 218 -4.51 13.06 -10.66
CA GLY A 218 -4.70 12.68 -12.07
C GLY A 218 -5.16 11.24 -12.23
N ILE A 219 -5.88 10.98 -13.32
CA ILE A 219 -6.24 9.62 -13.76
C ILE A 219 -5.39 9.29 -14.99
N GLU A 220 -4.61 8.22 -14.86
CA GLU A 220 -3.65 7.80 -15.87
C GLU A 220 -3.94 6.39 -16.37
N THR A 221 -3.74 6.14 -17.67
CA THR A 221 -3.79 4.78 -18.21
C THR A 221 -2.48 4.02 -17.91
N LEU A 222 -2.53 2.68 -17.88
CA LEU A 222 -1.32 1.87 -17.75
C LEU A 222 -0.26 2.23 -18.80
N ARG A 223 -0.70 2.56 -20.04
CA ARG A 223 0.18 3.05 -21.10
C ARG A 223 0.86 4.36 -20.71
N ALA A 224 0.09 5.35 -20.25
CA ALA A 224 0.62 6.66 -19.84
C ALA A 224 1.62 6.51 -18.69
N LEU A 225 1.33 5.63 -17.71
CA LEU A 225 2.26 5.33 -16.62
C LEU A 225 3.59 4.73 -17.14
N PHE A 226 3.54 3.82 -18.11
CA PHE A 226 4.77 3.28 -18.72
C PHE A 226 5.54 4.33 -19.51
N GLU A 227 4.85 5.19 -20.24
CA GLU A 227 5.46 6.32 -20.96
C GLU A 227 6.13 7.31 -19.99
N MET A 228 5.50 7.61 -18.84
CA MET A 228 6.11 8.38 -17.75
C MET A 228 7.40 7.70 -17.22
N ILE A 229 7.36 6.39 -16.91
CA ILE A 229 8.55 5.65 -16.48
C ILE A 229 9.67 5.81 -17.50
N LEU A 230 9.39 5.56 -18.79
CA LEU A 230 10.38 5.60 -19.85
C LEU A 230 10.98 7.00 -20.04
N ARG A 231 10.16 8.04 -19.90
CA ARG A 231 10.58 9.45 -19.93
C ARG A 231 11.53 9.75 -18.76
N GLU A 232 11.16 9.36 -17.53
CA GLU A 232 11.97 9.60 -16.32
C GLU A 232 13.32 8.90 -16.36
N ILE A 233 13.37 7.64 -16.81
CA ILE A 233 14.63 6.88 -16.93
C ILE A 233 15.39 7.18 -18.21
N ARG A 234 14.88 8.07 -19.07
CA ARG A 234 15.48 8.48 -20.36
C ARG A 234 15.80 7.28 -21.26
N ARG A 235 14.83 6.37 -21.41
CA ARG A 235 14.96 5.18 -22.28
C ARG A 235 13.78 5.09 -23.25
N ARG A 236 14.06 4.62 -24.47
CA ARG A 236 13.03 4.28 -25.45
C ARG A 236 12.87 2.76 -25.48
N ARG A 237 11.64 2.27 -25.27
CA ARG A 237 11.27 0.86 -25.30
C ARG A 237 9.98 0.68 -26.07
N LEU A 238 9.86 -0.47 -26.74
CA LEU A 238 8.62 -0.81 -27.43
C LEU A 238 7.58 -1.21 -26.39
N LEU A 239 6.43 -0.57 -26.43
CA LEU A 239 5.25 -0.91 -25.64
C LEU A 239 4.40 -1.88 -26.46
N LEU A 240 4.46 -3.19 -26.14
CA LEU A 240 3.80 -4.24 -26.90
C LEU A 240 2.42 -4.57 -26.29
N PRO A 241 1.32 -4.30 -26.98
CA PRO A 241 -0.02 -4.70 -26.50
C PRO A 241 -0.11 -6.22 -26.35
N VAL A 242 -0.56 -6.68 -25.20
CA VAL A 242 -0.74 -8.10 -24.87
C VAL A 242 -2.21 -8.31 -24.47
N PRO A 243 -3.00 -9.05 -25.24
CA PRO A 243 -4.39 -9.38 -24.88
C PRO A 243 -4.47 -10.11 -23.53
N PHE A 244 -5.54 -9.89 -22.79
CA PHE A 244 -5.74 -10.50 -21.46
C PHE A 244 -5.65 -12.02 -21.45
N GLY A 245 -6.15 -12.70 -22.51
CA GLY A 245 -6.05 -14.16 -22.66
C GLY A 245 -4.61 -14.64 -22.70
N LEU A 246 -3.77 -14.01 -23.56
CA LEU A 246 -2.35 -14.34 -23.67
C LEU A 246 -1.58 -13.98 -22.37
N ALA A 247 -1.89 -12.82 -21.76
CA ALA A 247 -1.31 -12.44 -20.48
C ALA A 247 -1.64 -13.45 -19.38
N SER A 248 -2.88 -13.97 -19.33
CA SER A 248 -3.29 -14.99 -18.37
C SER A 248 -2.57 -16.32 -18.58
N MET A 249 -2.34 -16.71 -19.82
CA MET A 249 -1.58 -17.92 -20.15
C MET A 249 -0.12 -17.78 -19.73
N LEU A 250 0.53 -16.65 -20.03
CA LEU A 250 1.91 -16.37 -19.59
C LEU A 250 2.00 -16.31 -18.06
N ALA A 251 1.01 -15.73 -17.40
CA ALA A 251 0.96 -15.65 -15.94
C ALA A 251 0.88 -17.04 -15.28
N LEU A 252 0.18 -18.01 -15.91
CA LEU A 252 0.11 -19.38 -15.42
C LEU A 252 1.51 -20.02 -15.32
N PHE A 253 2.36 -19.84 -16.34
CA PHE A 253 3.73 -20.34 -16.32
C PHE A 253 4.59 -19.56 -15.33
N ASN A 254 4.40 -18.25 -15.22
CA ASN A 254 5.14 -17.41 -14.29
C ASN A 254 4.85 -17.76 -12.81
N GLU A 255 3.64 -18.27 -12.50
CA GLU A 255 3.27 -18.67 -11.14
C GLU A 255 4.10 -19.85 -10.61
N LEU A 256 4.81 -20.58 -11.48
CA LEU A 256 5.78 -21.61 -11.08
C LEU A 256 7.09 -21.02 -10.51
N LEU A 257 7.36 -19.74 -10.77
CA LEU A 257 8.56 -19.07 -10.26
C LEU A 257 8.38 -18.67 -8.78
N PRO A 258 9.47 -18.66 -7.99
CA PRO A 258 9.43 -18.23 -6.58
C PRO A 258 8.94 -16.78 -6.39
N GLN A 259 9.18 -15.91 -7.37
CA GLN A 259 8.72 -14.53 -7.41
C GLN A 259 8.11 -14.26 -8.79
N PRO A 260 6.83 -14.59 -8.99
CA PRO A 260 6.22 -14.44 -10.30
C PRO A 260 6.22 -12.97 -10.74
N PRO A 261 6.69 -12.68 -11.94
CA PRO A 261 6.65 -11.32 -12.48
C PRO A 261 5.22 -10.83 -12.73
N LEU A 262 4.29 -11.74 -12.97
CA LEU A 262 2.87 -11.48 -13.17
C LEU A 262 2.09 -12.72 -12.74
N THR A 263 0.97 -12.55 -12.03
CA THR A 263 0.03 -13.62 -11.68
C THR A 263 -1.28 -13.46 -12.43
N ARG A 264 -2.01 -14.57 -12.61
CA ARG A 264 -3.35 -14.53 -13.22
C ARG A 264 -4.31 -13.63 -12.44
N ASP A 265 -4.16 -13.56 -11.13
CA ASP A 265 -4.98 -12.69 -10.30
C ASP A 265 -4.70 -11.21 -10.58
N GLN A 266 -3.43 -10.84 -10.76
CA GLN A 266 -3.05 -9.50 -11.19
C GLN A 266 -3.56 -9.16 -12.59
N VAL A 267 -3.57 -10.11 -13.53
CA VAL A 267 -4.19 -9.92 -14.86
C VAL A 267 -5.69 -9.63 -14.73
N ARG A 268 -6.41 -10.35 -13.83
CA ARG A 268 -7.83 -10.08 -13.55
C ARG A 268 -8.05 -8.71 -12.91
N MET A 269 -7.15 -8.26 -12.02
CA MET A 269 -7.20 -6.90 -11.46
C MET A 269 -7.11 -5.84 -12.56
N LEU A 270 -6.24 -6.05 -13.56
CA LEU A 270 -6.07 -5.12 -14.68
C LEU A 270 -7.28 -5.04 -15.63
N GLN A 271 -8.28 -5.89 -15.49
CA GLN A 271 -9.53 -5.80 -16.27
C GLN A 271 -10.51 -4.76 -15.72
N ARG A 272 -10.22 -4.17 -14.56
CA ARG A 272 -11.02 -3.11 -13.93
C ARG A 272 -10.15 -1.90 -13.63
N ASP A 273 -10.74 -0.72 -13.78
CA ASP A 273 -10.08 0.53 -13.38
C ASP A 273 -9.90 0.59 -11.87
N SER A 274 -8.82 1.24 -11.44
CA SER A 274 -8.51 1.54 -10.04
C SER A 274 -8.58 3.04 -9.82
N VAL A 275 -9.81 3.57 -9.92
CA VAL A 275 -10.14 5.01 -9.83
C VAL A 275 -11.22 5.16 -8.76
N PRO A 276 -11.15 6.17 -7.88
CA PRO A 276 -12.21 6.47 -6.92
C PRO A 276 -13.56 6.66 -7.61
N ALA A 277 -14.63 6.18 -6.98
CA ALA A 277 -15.97 6.40 -7.47
C ALA A 277 -16.35 7.90 -7.40
N SER A 278 -17.17 8.34 -8.37
CA SER A 278 -17.64 9.73 -8.36
C SER A 278 -18.40 10.03 -7.06
N GLY A 279 -17.98 11.11 -6.37
CA GLY A 279 -18.57 11.53 -5.10
C GLY A 279 -18.11 10.73 -3.87
N ALA A 280 -17.27 9.71 -4.03
CA ALA A 280 -16.69 9.02 -2.86
C ALA A 280 -15.79 9.97 -2.05
N PRO A 281 -15.85 9.97 -0.71
CA PRO A 281 -14.93 10.74 0.10
C PRO A 281 -13.48 10.24 -0.11
N GLY A 282 -12.58 11.16 -0.39
CA GLY A 282 -11.16 10.88 -0.67
C GLY A 282 -10.21 11.67 0.22
N LEU A 283 -9.00 11.94 -0.28
CA LEU A 283 -7.97 12.71 0.43
C LEU A 283 -8.46 14.07 0.88
N ALA A 284 -9.17 14.81 0.02
CA ALA A 284 -9.70 16.14 0.35
C ALA A 284 -10.66 16.12 1.55
N ALA A 285 -11.49 15.06 1.69
CA ALA A 285 -12.38 14.89 2.84
C ALA A 285 -11.61 14.65 4.15
N LEU A 286 -10.37 14.20 4.06
CA LEU A 286 -9.46 14.08 5.21
C LEU A 286 -8.56 15.31 5.40
N GLY A 287 -8.71 16.35 4.56
CA GLY A 287 -7.88 17.55 4.60
C GLY A 287 -6.46 17.34 4.05
N VAL A 288 -6.27 16.32 3.20
CA VAL A 288 -4.99 16.01 2.59
C VAL A 288 -5.01 16.41 1.12
N GLU A 289 -4.06 17.25 0.71
CA GLU A 289 -3.86 17.61 -0.69
C GLU A 289 -3.09 16.52 -1.42
N PRO A 290 -3.59 16.03 -2.58
CA PRO A 290 -2.93 14.96 -3.30
C PRO A 290 -1.68 15.44 -4.04
N THR A 291 -0.57 14.72 -3.90
CA THR A 291 0.71 14.99 -4.53
C THR A 291 0.77 14.39 -5.95
N ALA A 292 1.18 15.19 -6.94
CA ALA A 292 1.29 14.75 -8.33
C ALA A 292 2.48 13.79 -8.54
N LEU A 293 2.30 12.85 -9.49
CA LEU A 293 3.32 11.87 -9.90
C LEU A 293 4.63 12.55 -10.32
N GLU A 294 4.53 13.63 -11.10
CA GLU A 294 5.64 14.35 -11.70
C GLU A 294 6.60 14.95 -10.67
N LEU A 295 6.11 15.23 -9.47
CA LEU A 295 6.94 15.75 -8.37
C LEU A 295 7.79 14.68 -7.70
N ILE A 296 7.31 13.45 -7.65
CA ILE A 296 7.93 12.38 -6.86
C ILE A 296 8.71 11.39 -7.73
N LEU A 297 8.19 11.00 -8.91
CA LEU A 297 8.86 10.00 -9.77
C LEU A 297 10.32 10.34 -10.07
N PRO A 298 10.69 11.61 -10.40
CA PRO A 298 12.07 11.98 -10.70
C PRO A 298 13.03 11.77 -9.52
N THR A 299 12.51 11.82 -8.27
CA THR A 299 13.34 11.75 -7.05
C THR A 299 13.94 10.37 -6.81
N TYR A 300 13.36 9.30 -7.40
CA TYR A 300 13.82 7.95 -7.16
C TYR A 300 13.98 7.10 -8.42
N LEU A 301 13.40 7.49 -9.57
CA LEU A 301 13.59 6.76 -10.83
C LEU A 301 14.88 7.15 -11.56
N ASP A 302 15.54 8.25 -11.19
CA ASP A 302 16.81 8.69 -11.78
C ASP A 302 17.92 7.62 -11.69
N ARG A 303 17.91 6.79 -10.63
CA ARG A 303 18.83 5.65 -10.47
C ARG A 303 18.76 4.60 -11.59
N TYR A 304 17.68 4.59 -12.38
CA TYR A 304 17.50 3.67 -13.51
C TYR A 304 17.98 4.25 -14.84
N ARG A 305 18.46 5.51 -14.87
CA ARG A 305 19.08 6.14 -16.04
C ARG A 305 20.42 5.46 -16.41
N ARG A 306 20.91 5.67 -17.63
CA ARG A 306 22.17 5.05 -18.10
C ARG A 306 23.40 5.42 -17.26
N GLN A 307 23.44 6.65 -16.74
CA GLN A 307 24.54 7.18 -15.92
C GLN A 307 24.30 7.05 -14.41
N GLY A 308 23.18 6.44 -14.00
CA GLY A 308 22.81 6.32 -12.59
C GLY A 308 22.61 7.67 -11.88
N GLY A 309 22.42 7.62 -10.56
CA GLY A 309 22.25 8.83 -9.73
C GLY A 309 23.50 9.71 -9.55
N LEU A 310 24.61 9.37 -10.21
CA LEU A 310 25.89 10.11 -10.13
C LEU A 310 25.82 11.54 -10.71
N THR A 311 24.83 11.81 -11.57
CA THR A 311 24.65 13.14 -12.21
C THR A 311 24.21 14.21 -11.21
N ARG A 312 23.62 13.85 -10.07
CA ARG A 312 23.22 14.81 -9.01
C ARG A 312 24.38 15.19 -8.11
N ALA A 313 25.30 14.27 -7.85
CA ALA A 313 26.50 14.53 -7.02
C ALA A 313 27.54 15.42 -7.71
N ALA A 314 27.47 15.57 -9.04
CA ALA A 314 28.38 16.42 -9.81
C ALA A 314 27.89 17.86 -10.01
N LEU A 315 26.68 18.20 -9.52
CA LEU A 315 26.02 19.52 -9.67
C LEU A 315 25.81 20.24 -8.29
N LEU A 316 26.29 19.65 -7.19
CA LEU A 316 26.39 20.21 -5.85
C LEU A 316 27.86 20.30 -5.45
#